data_86a386f265fb391ad3613d69f8b85190
#
_entry.id   86a386f265fb391ad3613d69f8b85190
#
_cell.length_a   1.000
_cell.length_b   1.000
_cell.length_c   1.000
_cell.angle_alpha   90.00
_cell.angle_beta   90.00
_cell.angle_gamma   90.00
#
_symmetry.space_group_name_H-M   'P 1'
#
loop_
_entity.id
_entity.type
_entity.pdbx_description
1 polymer ?
#
loop_
_entity_poly.entity_id
_entity_poly.type
_entity_poly.pdbx_seq_one_letter_code
_entity_poly.pdbx_strand_id
1 'polypeptide(L)'
;MPIKVLELHHHAVRVAATPQAADQVRDFYQQVLGLCADPGRPPIGGVPGHWINAGSHAQVHVMGAEGTLMDLGLGIDPSSPHVAFAVEDVAQARAELERLGIDHRVLQGVVGPGSEQVFLRDPAGNLIELHQIGSCRCTAASRAGEQPGYTRVWSAVMFADMRGFTGISERLSPTDVVPLLNEYFALLTDITVSHGGTVFNMAGDGLMVGFGVPKQQIDAPDRAVDTAREMLQGFKGLAAGWKRRLGIETGLGIGINAGEVIAGNVGSPAYMSYTIIGDTVNVASRLSQRARAGEALFSSVVKRSLDDHGRQLPLIELPALQLRGRATPVEIYCIPAEQRVDFRPVS
;
A
#
# COMPACT_ATOMS: atom_id res chain seq x y z
N MET A 1 30.26 12.95 16.69
CA MET A 1 29.86 12.23 15.45
C MET A 1 28.69 13.00 14.86
N PRO A 2 28.46 12.98 13.53
CA PRO A 2 27.30 13.66 12.99
C PRO A 2 25.99 13.09 13.58
N ILE A 3 24.97 13.91 13.71
CA ILE A 3 23.64 13.50 14.17
C ILE A 3 23.08 12.46 13.17
N LYS A 4 22.69 11.30 13.68
CA LYS A 4 22.15 10.22 12.84
C LYS A 4 20.68 10.46 12.56
N VAL A 5 20.39 11.03 11.39
CA VAL A 5 19.03 11.14 10.86
C VAL A 5 18.61 9.80 10.27
N LEU A 6 17.42 9.33 10.62
CA LEU A 6 16.87 8.03 10.20
C LEU A 6 15.89 8.18 9.05
N GLU A 7 15.00 9.19 9.12
CA GLU A 7 13.97 9.39 8.11
C GLU A 7 13.46 10.83 8.08
N LEU A 8 12.83 11.23 6.98
CA LEU A 8 12.01 12.44 6.91
C LEU A 8 10.70 12.15 7.64
N HIS A 9 10.35 13.00 8.60
CA HIS A 9 9.21 12.79 9.49
C HIS A 9 7.95 13.48 8.97
N HIS A 10 8.01 14.81 8.83
CA HIS A 10 6.92 15.60 8.28
C HIS A 10 7.42 16.91 7.66
N HIS A 11 6.52 17.53 6.91
CA HIS A 11 6.66 18.92 6.47
C HIS A 11 5.48 19.72 6.99
N ALA A 12 5.76 20.79 7.74
CA ALA A 12 4.73 21.69 8.21
C ALA A 12 4.46 22.81 7.20
N VAL A 13 3.18 23.04 6.91
CA VAL A 13 2.68 24.14 6.09
C VAL A 13 1.76 25.02 6.92
N ARG A 14 1.87 26.33 6.73
CA ARG A 14 1.06 27.32 7.45
C ARG A 14 -0.13 27.76 6.59
N VAL A 15 -1.29 27.88 7.24
CA VAL A 15 -2.52 28.43 6.65
C VAL A 15 -3.09 29.51 7.58
N ALA A 16 -4.08 30.29 7.12
CA ALA A 16 -4.78 31.25 8.00
C ALA A 16 -5.32 30.56 9.25
N ALA A 17 -5.33 31.27 10.39
CA ALA A 17 -5.68 30.74 11.71
C ALA A 17 -7.18 30.46 11.87
N THR A 18 -7.82 29.88 10.87
CA THR A 18 -9.25 29.52 10.88
C THR A 18 -9.44 28.03 10.58
N PRO A 19 -10.43 27.37 11.21
CA PRO A 19 -10.77 25.98 10.85
C PRO A 19 -11.07 25.82 9.36
N GLN A 20 -11.75 26.78 8.75
CA GLN A 20 -12.13 26.75 7.34
C GLN A 20 -10.91 26.70 6.42
N ALA A 21 -9.86 27.49 6.70
CA ALA A 21 -8.63 27.49 5.91
C ALA A 21 -7.89 26.15 6.03
N ALA A 22 -7.86 25.57 7.24
CA ALA A 22 -7.27 24.27 7.47
C ALA A 22 -8.05 23.14 6.76
N ASP A 23 -9.41 23.21 6.81
CA ASP A 23 -10.29 22.26 6.13
C ASP A 23 -10.15 22.33 4.61
N GLN A 24 -10.08 23.53 4.02
CA GLN A 24 -9.86 23.69 2.58
C GLN A 24 -8.56 23.02 2.10
N VAL A 25 -7.48 23.17 2.87
CA VAL A 25 -6.21 22.55 2.53
C VAL A 25 -6.25 21.03 2.73
N ARG A 26 -6.88 20.52 3.81
CA ARG A 26 -7.14 19.08 3.97
C ARG A 26 -7.91 18.53 2.76
N ASP A 27 -9.00 19.17 2.38
CA ASP A 27 -9.88 18.72 1.29
C ASP A 27 -9.14 18.73 -0.05
N PHE A 28 -8.27 19.71 -0.30
CA PHE A 28 -7.38 19.71 -1.46
C PHE A 28 -6.47 18.47 -1.47
N TYR A 29 -5.77 18.18 -0.37
CA TYR A 29 -4.89 17.01 -0.29
C TYR A 29 -5.66 15.69 -0.46
N GLN A 30 -6.89 15.63 0.06
CA GLN A 30 -7.74 14.44 -0.09
C GLN A 30 -8.27 14.27 -1.52
N GLN A 31 -8.81 15.33 -2.11
CA GLN A 31 -9.49 15.25 -3.41
C GLN A 31 -8.52 15.20 -4.58
N VAL A 32 -7.41 15.94 -4.51
CA VAL A 32 -6.46 16.07 -5.62
C VAL A 32 -5.35 15.01 -5.54
N LEU A 33 -4.83 14.73 -4.34
CA LEU A 33 -3.70 13.84 -4.14
C LEU A 33 -4.08 12.49 -3.52
N GLY A 34 -5.35 12.28 -3.14
CA GLY A 34 -5.80 11.04 -2.52
C GLY A 34 -5.25 10.77 -1.12
N LEU A 35 -4.66 11.79 -0.46
CA LEU A 35 -4.08 11.63 0.87
C LEU A 35 -5.15 11.70 1.95
N CYS A 36 -4.97 10.99 3.07
CA CYS A 36 -5.94 10.93 4.15
C CYS A 36 -5.47 11.69 5.39
N ALA A 37 -6.38 12.45 6.01
CA ALA A 37 -6.11 13.06 7.30
C ALA A 37 -5.98 11.99 8.40
N ASP A 38 -5.04 12.18 9.31
CA ASP A 38 -4.89 11.36 10.52
C ASP A 38 -5.93 11.78 11.56
N PRO A 39 -6.87 10.88 11.94
CA PRO A 39 -7.88 11.20 12.95
C PRO A 39 -7.31 11.35 14.35
N GLY A 40 -6.09 10.86 14.60
CA GLY A 40 -5.40 10.90 15.88
C GLY A 40 -4.53 12.15 16.07
N ARG A 41 -4.67 13.21 15.27
CA ARG A 41 -3.98 14.48 15.52
C ARG A 41 -4.29 14.97 16.94
N PRO A 42 -3.28 15.17 17.81
CA PRO A 42 -3.53 15.73 19.13
C PRO A 42 -4.08 17.15 19.03
N PRO A 43 -4.96 17.56 19.97
CA PRO A 43 -5.41 18.94 20.03
C PRO A 43 -4.23 19.85 20.39
N ILE A 44 -3.89 20.76 19.50
CA ILE A 44 -2.91 21.82 19.75
C ILE A 44 -3.72 23.08 20.05
N GLY A 45 -3.65 23.57 21.28
CA GLY A 45 -4.47 24.69 21.75
C GLY A 45 -4.31 25.93 20.88
N GLY A 46 -5.43 26.45 20.36
CA GLY A 46 -5.44 27.66 19.51
C GLY A 46 -4.93 27.49 18.08
N VAL A 47 -4.56 26.26 17.67
CA VAL A 47 -4.00 25.98 16.34
C VAL A 47 -4.94 25.03 15.58
N PRO A 48 -5.89 25.54 14.78
CA PRO A 48 -6.66 24.68 13.89
C PRO A 48 -5.73 24.02 12.87
N GLY A 49 -6.05 22.80 12.46
CA GLY A 49 -5.19 22.13 11.48
C GLY A 49 -5.45 20.63 11.36
N HIS A 50 -4.72 20.03 10.45
CA HIS A 50 -4.79 18.60 10.16
C HIS A 50 -3.40 18.01 9.97
N TRP A 51 -3.23 16.76 10.31
CA TRP A 51 -2.08 15.97 9.89
C TRP A 51 -2.53 15.07 8.74
N ILE A 52 -1.86 15.20 7.60
CA ILE A 52 -2.22 14.50 6.36
C ILE A 52 -1.18 13.41 6.12
N ASN A 53 -1.62 12.15 6.06
CA ASN A 53 -0.74 11.02 5.84
C ASN A 53 -0.20 11.00 4.41
N ALA A 54 1.10 11.08 4.23
CA ALA A 54 1.81 10.93 2.96
C ALA A 54 2.48 9.56 2.93
N GLY A 55 1.70 8.55 2.58
CA GLY A 55 2.15 7.15 2.63
C GLY A 55 2.35 6.64 4.06
N SER A 56 3.33 5.73 4.23
CA SER A 56 3.60 5.07 5.51
C SER A 56 4.64 5.78 6.37
N HIS A 57 5.40 6.72 5.83
CA HIS A 57 6.63 7.22 6.45
C HIS A 57 6.67 8.72 6.72
N ALA A 58 5.68 9.49 6.27
CA ALA A 58 5.68 10.94 6.47
C ALA A 58 4.26 11.51 6.58
N GLN A 59 4.17 12.74 7.04
CA GLN A 59 2.93 13.53 7.05
C GLN A 59 3.16 14.96 6.53
N VAL A 60 2.08 15.60 6.10
CA VAL A 60 2.02 17.06 5.97
C VAL A 60 1.22 17.59 7.16
N HIS A 61 1.83 18.44 7.99
CA HIS A 61 1.17 19.09 9.11
C HIS A 61 0.62 20.46 8.66
N VAL A 62 -0.70 20.55 8.51
CA VAL A 62 -1.39 21.80 8.23
C VAL A 62 -1.59 22.54 9.55
N MET A 63 -1.01 23.73 9.66
CA MET A 63 -0.98 24.54 10.89
C MET A 63 -1.68 25.88 10.63
N GLY A 64 -2.86 26.06 11.22
CA GLY A 64 -3.61 27.32 11.15
C GLY A 64 -3.02 28.34 12.13
N ALA A 65 -2.18 29.25 11.63
CA ALA A 65 -1.46 30.21 12.45
C ALA A 65 -1.23 31.53 11.70
N GLU A 66 -1.35 32.65 12.42
CA GLU A 66 -1.01 33.99 11.95
C GLU A 66 0.00 34.63 12.90
N GLY A 67 0.98 35.35 12.33
CA GLY A 67 2.04 35.93 13.13
C GLY A 67 2.91 34.87 13.84
N THR A 68 3.51 35.24 14.96
CA THR A 68 4.26 34.34 15.83
C THR A 68 3.34 33.80 16.92
N LEU A 69 3.07 32.50 16.93
CA LEU A 69 2.24 31.89 17.95
C LEU A 69 3.05 31.52 19.20
N MET A 70 4.27 31.04 19.00
CA MET A 70 5.13 30.61 20.08
C MET A 70 6.57 31.05 19.79
N ASP A 71 7.07 32.00 20.53
CA ASP A 71 8.47 32.43 20.42
C ASP A 71 9.34 31.63 21.41
N LEU A 72 10.11 30.70 20.87
CA LEU A 72 11.11 29.98 21.65
C LEU A 72 12.43 30.74 21.77
N GLY A 73 12.50 31.94 21.23
CA GLY A 73 13.74 32.72 21.08
C GLY A 73 14.46 32.40 19.76
N LEU A 74 15.41 33.28 19.38
CA LEU A 74 16.18 33.18 18.13
C LEU A 74 15.28 33.20 16.86
N GLY A 75 14.06 33.78 16.96
CA GLY A 75 13.10 33.79 15.86
C GLY A 75 12.55 32.41 15.52
N ILE A 76 12.61 31.46 16.45
CA ILE A 76 12.08 30.11 16.29
C ILE A 76 10.64 30.07 16.78
N ASP A 77 9.72 29.86 15.85
CA ASP A 77 8.30 29.56 16.12
C ASP A 77 7.97 28.17 15.52
N PRO A 78 7.67 27.18 16.35
CA PRO A 78 7.35 25.81 15.90
C PRO A 78 6.13 25.72 15.00
N SER A 79 5.26 26.72 15.00
CA SER A 79 4.11 26.81 14.08
C SER A 79 4.48 27.30 12.68
N SER A 80 5.71 27.77 12.47
CA SER A 80 6.21 28.20 11.16
C SER A 80 6.46 27.01 10.25
N PRO A 81 6.43 27.19 8.92
CA PRO A 81 6.81 26.13 7.98
C PRO A 81 8.20 25.58 8.29
N HIS A 82 8.31 24.27 8.37
CA HIS A 82 9.58 23.58 8.69
C HIS A 82 9.59 22.17 8.12
N VAL A 83 10.78 21.59 8.06
CA VAL A 83 11.00 20.17 7.79
C VAL A 83 11.40 19.47 9.08
N ALA A 84 10.82 18.31 9.35
CA ALA A 84 11.14 17.52 10.54
C ALA A 84 11.82 16.20 10.15
N PHE A 85 12.85 15.86 10.92
CA PHE A 85 13.60 14.62 10.81
C PHE A 85 13.48 13.77 12.08
N ALA A 86 13.35 12.47 11.91
CA ALA A 86 13.50 11.53 13.01
C ALA A 86 14.97 11.21 13.24
N VAL A 87 15.37 11.25 14.50
CA VAL A 87 16.71 10.85 14.97
C VAL A 87 16.61 9.65 15.90
N GLU A 88 17.69 8.88 16.00
CA GLU A 88 17.75 7.70 16.86
C GLU A 88 17.65 8.06 18.36
N ASP A 89 18.28 9.15 18.75
CA ASP A 89 18.30 9.68 20.12
C ASP A 89 18.33 11.21 20.08
N VAL A 90 17.21 11.83 20.48
CA VAL A 90 17.07 13.29 20.45
C VAL A 90 17.93 13.97 21.51
N ALA A 91 18.16 13.34 22.66
CA ALA A 91 19.04 13.89 23.68
C ALA A 91 20.50 13.88 23.24
N GLN A 92 20.94 12.83 22.57
CA GLN A 92 22.27 12.76 21.97
C GLN A 92 22.42 13.77 20.82
N ALA A 93 21.37 13.94 19.99
CA ALA A 93 21.37 14.94 18.92
C ALA A 93 21.53 16.35 19.50
N ARG A 94 20.82 16.67 20.58
CA ARG A 94 20.96 17.95 21.29
C ARG A 94 22.39 18.18 21.84
N ALA A 95 22.94 17.19 22.52
CA ALA A 95 24.31 17.26 23.03
C ALA A 95 25.35 17.49 21.91
N GLU A 96 25.11 16.91 20.75
CA GLU A 96 25.97 17.13 19.56
C GLU A 96 25.81 18.54 18.99
N LEU A 97 24.61 19.12 18.96
CA LEU A 97 24.38 20.52 18.59
C LEU A 97 25.11 21.47 19.54
N GLU A 98 25.03 21.23 20.85
CA GLU A 98 25.76 21.98 21.88
C GLU A 98 27.29 21.92 21.66
N ARG A 99 27.81 20.73 21.41
CA ARG A 99 29.23 20.50 21.10
C ARG A 99 29.70 21.25 19.83
N LEU A 100 28.83 21.34 18.86
CA LEU A 100 29.11 22.03 17.57
C LEU A 100 28.87 23.55 17.65
N GLY A 101 28.35 24.06 18.77
CA GLY A 101 28.00 25.46 18.93
C GLY A 101 26.83 25.90 18.03
N ILE A 102 25.94 24.97 17.67
CA ILE A 102 24.75 25.27 16.89
C ILE A 102 23.61 25.72 17.80
N ASP A 103 23.15 26.93 17.55
CA ASP A 103 21.99 27.48 18.26
C ASP A 103 20.74 26.65 17.98
N HIS A 104 20.04 26.25 19.05
CA HIS A 104 18.81 25.47 18.96
C HIS A 104 17.85 25.81 20.09
N ARG A 105 16.62 25.35 19.99
CA ARG A 105 15.59 25.47 21.03
C ARG A 105 14.90 24.14 21.22
N VAL A 106 14.42 23.92 22.45
CA VAL A 106 13.73 22.68 22.84
C VAL A 106 12.30 23.00 23.23
N LEU A 107 11.36 22.23 22.66
CA LEU A 107 9.96 22.25 23.02
C LEU A 107 9.58 20.88 23.58
N GLN A 108 8.88 20.87 24.72
CA GLN A 108 8.51 19.62 25.39
C GLN A 108 6.99 19.45 25.47
N GLY A 109 6.52 18.21 25.43
CA GLY A 109 5.16 17.83 25.78
C GLY A 109 4.08 18.08 24.73
N VAL A 110 4.41 18.49 23.50
CA VAL A 110 3.39 18.83 22.47
C VAL A 110 2.74 17.58 21.88
N VAL A 111 3.52 16.54 21.60
CA VAL A 111 3.02 15.29 20.99
C VAL A 111 2.84 14.16 22.01
N GLY A 112 2.91 14.46 23.28
CA GLY A 112 2.69 13.54 24.38
C GLY A 112 3.59 13.83 25.58
N PRO A 113 3.26 13.29 26.77
CA PRO A 113 4.08 13.44 27.97
C PRO A 113 5.51 12.92 27.72
N GLY A 114 6.50 13.76 28.01
CA GLY A 114 7.91 13.41 27.84
C GLY A 114 8.46 13.48 26.41
N SER A 115 7.66 13.90 25.43
CA SER A 115 8.16 14.17 24.09
C SER A 115 9.05 15.41 24.08
N GLU A 116 10.17 15.33 23.38
CA GLU A 116 11.10 16.45 23.17
C GLU A 116 11.27 16.68 21.67
N GLN A 117 11.17 17.95 21.27
CA GLN A 117 11.37 18.43 19.90
C GLN A 117 12.49 19.47 19.93
N VAL A 118 13.47 19.32 19.06
CA VAL A 118 14.61 20.24 18.97
C VAL A 118 14.53 21.02 17.67
N PHE A 119 14.48 22.35 17.78
CA PHE A 119 14.39 23.27 16.65
C PHE A 119 15.69 24.01 16.41
N LEU A 120 16.14 24.07 15.18
CA LEU A 120 17.33 24.79 14.76
C LEU A 120 17.11 25.39 13.37
N ARG A 121 18.04 26.28 12.95
CA ARG A 121 18.05 26.81 11.59
C ARG A 121 19.29 26.35 10.85
N ASP A 122 19.09 26.07 9.56
CA ASP A 122 20.23 25.90 8.66
C ASP A 122 20.88 27.25 8.31
N PRO A 123 22.04 27.28 7.62
CA PRO A 123 22.70 28.52 7.25
C PRO A 123 21.90 29.46 6.33
N ALA A 124 20.87 28.95 5.65
CA ALA A 124 19.95 29.73 4.85
C ALA A 124 18.73 30.26 5.63
N GLY A 125 18.63 29.88 6.92
CA GLY A 125 17.54 30.29 7.80
C GLY A 125 16.32 29.37 7.76
N ASN A 126 16.35 28.23 7.05
CA ASN A 126 15.25 27.27 7.04
C ASN A 126 15.11 26.62 8.43
N LEU A 127 13.86 26.51 8.89
CA LEU A 127 13.57 25.88 10.18
C LEU A 127 13.59 24.34 10.02
N ILE A 128 14.32 23.71 10.91
CA ILE A 128 14.47 22.26 11.03
C ILE A 128 13.99 21.83 12.41
N GLU A 129 13.28 20.72 12.46
CA GLU A 129 12.86 20.07 13.68
C GLU A 129 13.47 18.66 13.76
N LEU A 130 13.98 18.28 14.94
CA LEU A 130 14.43 16.92 15.24
C LEU A 130 13.50 16.28 16.26
N HIS A 131 13.05 15.08 15.96
CA HIS A 131 12.21 14.25 16.81
C HIS A 131 12.90 12.94 17.18
N GLN A 132 12.59 12.42 18.35
CA GLN A 132 12.86 11.01 18.69
C GLN A 132 12.07 10.11 17.74
N ILE A 133 12.73 9.13 17.13
CA ILE A 133 12.03 8.11 16.31
C ILE A 133 10.90 7.47 17.13
N GLY A 134 9.73 7.33 16.53
CA GLY A 134 8.54 6.74 17.14
C GLY A 134 7.78 7.65 18.15
N SER A 135 8.25 8.88 18.43
CA SER A 135 7.56 9.80 19.37
C SER A 135 6.40 10.59 18.74
N CYS A 136 6.26 10.56 17.44
CA CYS A 136 5.20 11.25 16.70
C CYS A 136 4.38 10.26 15.84
N ARG A 137 3.17 10.64 15.47
CA ARG A 137 2.26 9.87 14.61
C ARG A 137 2.62 9.94 13.10
N CYS A 138 3.77 10.49 12.75
CA CYS A 138 4.15 10.73 11.35
C CYS A 138 4.40 9.45 10.55
N THR A 139 4.75 8.36 11.20
CA THR A 139 4.87 7.05 10.55
C THR A 139 3.68 6.14 10.82
N ALA A 140 3.39 5.22 9.90
CA ALA A 140 2.36 4.22 10.10
C ALA A 140 2.63 3.33 11.33
N ALA A 141 3.90 3.03 11.63
CA ALA A 141 4.31 2.29 12.81
C ALA A 141 3.97 3.04 14.11
N SER A 142 4.16 4.36 14.14
CA SER A 142 3.82 5.20 15.31
C SER A 142 2.31 5.34 15.51
N ARG A 143 1.52 5.31 14.42
CA ARG A 143 0.05 5.33 14.48
C ARG A 143 -0.56 4.00 14.91
N ALA A 144 0.16 2.90 14.74
CA ALA A 144 -0.31 1.54 15.06
C ALA A 144 -0.53 1.27 16.57
N GLY A 145 -0.10 2.16 17.46
CA GLY A 145 -0.29 2.03 18.93
C GLY A 145 -1.71 2.34 19.43
N GLU A 146 -2.58 2.92 18.60
CA GLU A 146 -3.96 3.27 18.96
C GLU A 146 -4.96 2.44 18.16
N GLN A 147 -5.32 1.26 18.67
CA GLN A 147 -6.15 0.24 18.06
C GLN A 147 -5.47 -0.47 16.87
N PRO A 148 -5.66 -1.77 16.70
CA PRO A 148 -5.07 -2.47 15.59
C PRO A 148 -5.50 -1.79 14.30
N GLY A 149 -4.53 -1.25 13.56
CA GLY A 149 -4.73 -0.58 12.27
C GLY A 149 -5.20 -1.56 11.19
N TYR A 150 -6.15 -2.43 11.56
CA TYR A 150 -6.81 -3.37 10.68
C TYR A 150 -8.33 -3.21 10.77
N THR A 151 -8.96 -3.31 9.62
CA THR A 151 -10.41 -3.22 9.47
C THR A 151 -10.91 -4.51 8.86
N ARG A 152 -12.03 -5.02 9.36
CA ARG A 152 -12.74 -6.10 8.71
C ARG A 152 -13.55 -5.53 7.57
N VAL A 153 -13.26 -5.98 6.36
CA VAL A 153 -13.92 -5.51 5.14
C VAL A 153 -14.28 -6.67 4.23
N TRP A 154 -15.29 -6.50 3.41
CA TRP A 154 -15.62 -7.45 2.35
C TRP A 154 -14.87 -7.05 1.08
N SER A 155 -14.14 -7.99 0.48
CA SER A 155 -13.25 -7.74 -0.66
C SER A 155 -13.30 -8.89 -1.65
N ALA A 156 -13.10 -8.59 -2.92
CA ALA A 156 -12.70 -9.60 -3.90
C ALA A 156 -11.16 -9.61 -3.98
N VAL A 157 -10.59 -10.78 -3.80
CA VAL A 157 -9.13 -11.01 -3.80
C VAL A 157 -8.76 -11.82 -5.02
N MET A 158 -7.74 -11.36 -5.73
CA MET A 158 -7.20 -12.01 -6.92
C MET A 158 -5.71 -12.31 -6.76
N PHE A 159 -5.32 -13.51 -7.16
CA PHE A 159 -3.92 -13.87 -7.40
C PHE A 159 -3.71 -14.18 -8.87
N ALA A 160 -2.64 -13.65 -9.42
CA ALA A 160 -2.17 -13.97 -10.77
C ALA A 160 -0.74 -14.50 -10.70
N ASP A 161 -0.41 -15.51 -11.49
CA ASP A 161 0.84 -16.22 -11.41
C ASP A 161 1.22 -16.80 -12.78
N MET A 162 2.49 -16.71 -13.17
CA MET A 162 2.99 -17.14 -14.46
C MET A 162 3.28 -18.64 -14.45
N ARG A 163 2.74 -19.36 -15.41
CA ARG A 163 2.94 -20.80 -15.49
C ARG A 163 4.34 -21.16 -15.95
N GLY A 164 5.00 -22.00 -15.19
CA GLY A 164 6.36 -22.49 -15.51
C GLY A 164 7.48 -21.50 -15.28
N PHE A 165 7.26 -20.43 -14.49
CA PHE A 165 8.27 -19.40 -14.23
C PHE A 165 9.55 -19.94 -13.62
N THR A 166 9.49 -20.91 -12.70
CA THR A 166 10.69 -21.56 -12.13
C THR A 166 11.61 -22.10 -13.23
N GLY A 167 11.07 -22.85 -14.19
CA GLY A 167 11.87 -23.36 -15.30
C GLY A 167 12.35 -22.28 -16.27
N ILE A 168 11.62 -21.15 -16.39
CA ILE A 168 12.04 -19.99 -17.16
C ILE A 168 13.24 -19.33 -16.48
N SER A 169 13.15 -19.08 -15.18
CA SER A 169 14.20 -18.42 -14.39
C SER A 169 15.48 -19.26 -14.25
N GLU A 170 15.41 -20.58 -14.35
CA GLU A 170 16.57 -21.46 -14.40
C GLU A 170 17.31 -21.42 -15.76
N ARG A 171 16.57 -21.12 -16.85
CA ARG A 171 17.10 -21.10 -18.23
C ARG A 171 17.64 -19.75 -18.66
N LEU A 172 17.12 -18.66 -18.11
CA LEU A 172 17.51 -17.31 -18.44
C LEU A 172 18.59 -16.79 -17.50
N SER A 173 19.39 -15.84 -17.96
CA SER A 173 20.27 -15.10 -17.06
C SER A 173 19.44 -14.19 -16.15
N PRO A 174 19.91 -13.86 -14.92
CA PRO A 174 19.23 -12.89 -14.06
C PRO A 174 18.99 -11.53 -14.75
N THR A 175 19.89 -11.14 -15.65
CA THR A 175 19.79 -9.90 -16.42
C THR A 175 18.67 -9.92 -17.46
N ASP A 176 18.21 -11.10 -17.88
CA ASP A 176 17.08 -11.27 -18.80
C ASP A 176 15.75 -11.48 -18.06
N VAL A 177 15.80 -12.09 -16.86
CA VAL A 177 14.61 -12.34 -16.03
C VAL A 177 14.01 -11.03 -15.51
N VAL A 178 14.84 -10.07 -15.07
CA VAL A 178 14.35 -8.81 -14.49
C VAL A 178 13.56 -7.97 -15.50
N PRO A 179 14.03 -7.71 -16.73
CA PRO A 179 13.22 -7.02 -17.74
C PRO A 179 11.91 -7.75 -18.06
N LEU A 180 11.93 -9.09 -18.14
CA LEU A 180 10.74 -9.91 -18.38
C LEU A 180 9.70 -9.71 -17.26
N LEU A 181 10.12 -9.77 -15.99
CA LEU A 181 9.25 -9.51 -14.85
C LEU A 181 8.73 -8.06 -14.83
N ASN A 182 9.54 -7.09 -15.24
CA ASN A 182 9.11 -5.70 -15.32
C ASN A 182 8.03 -5.51 -16.41
N GLU A 183 8.19 -6.10 -17.60
CA GLU A 183 7.16 -6.09 -18.65
C GLU A 183 5.85 -6.75 -18.13
N TYR A 184 5.98 -7.86 -17.41
CA TYR A 184 4.86 -8.60 -16.81
C TYR A 184 4.13 -7.79 -15.76
N PHE A 185 4.83 -7.27 -14.75
CA PHE A 185 4.21 -6.51 -13.68
C PHE A 185 3.65 -5.18 -14.17
N ALA A 186 4.29 -4.50 -15.13
CA ALA A 186 3.75 -3.28 -15.73
C ALA A 186 2.38 -3.55 -16.35
N LEU A 187 2.26 -4.59 -17.19
CA LEU A 187 0.97 -4.96 -17.78
C LEU A 187 -0.10 -5.24 -16.73
N LEU A 188 0.22 -6.08 -15.73
CA LEU A 188 -0.78 -6.51 -14.74
C LEU A 188 -1.17 -5.39 -13.78
N THR A 189 -0.23 -4.54 -13.40
CA THR A 189 -0.53 -3.40 -12.51
C THR A 189 -1.33 -2.31 -13.21
N ASP A 190 -1.02 -2.00 -14.46
CA ASP A 190 -1.77 -1.01 -15.24
C ASP A 190 -3.24 -1.44 -15.38
N ILE A 191 -3.48 -2.71 -15.73
CA ILE A 191 -4.84 -3.27 -15.80
C ILE A 191 -5.51 -3.27 -14.42
N THR A 192 -4.79 -3.64 -13.35
CA THR A 192 -5.32 -3.60 -11.99
C THR A 192 -5.83 -2.21 -11.62
N VAL A 193 -5.00 -1.20 -11.84
CA VAL A 193 -5.30 0.19 -11.47
C VAL A 193 -6.46 0.74 -12.31
N SER A 194 -6.51 0.44 -13.63
CA SER A 194 -7.60 0.89 -14.51
C SER A 194 -8.97 0.39 -14.06
N HIS A 195 -9.03 -0.80 -13.44
CA HIS A 195 -10.25 -1.36 -12.86
C HIS A 195 -10.49 -0.99 -11.38
N GLY A 196 -9.64 -0.12 -10.81
CA GLY A 196 -9.76 0.34 -9.42
C GLY A 196 -9.35 -0.72 -8.38
N GLY A 197 -8.52 -1.68 -8.77
CA GLY A 197 -7.90 -2.64 -7.87
C GLY A 197 -6.69 -2.06 -7.14
N THR A 198 -6.35 -2.65 -6.01
CA THR A 198 -5.17 -2.32 -5.21
C THR A 198 -4.18 -3.48 -5.23
N VAL A 199 -2.95 -3.20 -5.63
CA VAL A 199 -1.85 -4.19 -5.56
C VAL A 199 -1.32 -4.23 -4.14
N PHE A 200 -1.30 -5.42 -3.53
CA PHE A 200 -0.83 -5.63 -2.16
C PHE A 200 0.55 -6.27 -2.10
N ASN A 201 0.85 -7.16 -3.02
CA ASN A 201 2.13 -7.87 -2.99
C ASN A 201 2.54 -8.34 -4.39
N MET A 202 3.86 -8.34 -4.61
CA MET A 202 4.53 -8.98 -5.74
C MET A 202 5.62 -9.88 -5.16
N ALA A 203 5.55 -11.18 -5.41
CA ALA A 203 6.53 -12.14 -4.90
C ALA A 203 6.86 -13.18 -5.98
N GLY A 204 8.13 -13.20 -6.40
CA GLY A 204 8.54 -13.97 -7.58
C GLY A 204 7.81 -13.47 -8.82
N ASP A 205 6.98 -14.32 -9.42
CA ASP A 205 6.05 -14.01 -10.52
C ASP A 205 4.59 -13.88 -10.06
N GLY A 206 4.36 -13.95 -8.73
CA GLY A 206 3.03 -13.83 -8.14
C GLY A 206 2.62 -12.37 -7.90
N LEU A 207 1.38 -12.03 -8.24
CA LEU A 207 0.74 -10.76 -7.96
C LEU A 207 -0.49 -10.97 -7.10
N MET A 208 -0.62 -10.24 -5.98
CA MET A 208 -1.82 -10.22 -5.13
C MET A 208 -2.53 -8.87 -5.25
N VAL A 209 -3.81 -8.93 -5.60
CA VAL A 209 -4.68 -7.76 -5.81
C VAL A 209 -5.94 -7.89 -4.97
N GLY A 210 -6.45 -6.76 -4.48
CA GLY A 210 -7.74 -6.66 -3.82
C GLY A 210 -8.63 -5.58 -4.44
N PHE A 211 -9.92 -5.83 -4.47
CA PHE A 211 -10.96 -4.89 -4.88
C PHE A 211 -11.90 -4.64 -3.71
N GLY A 212 -12.33 -3.39 -3.52
CA GLY A 212 -13.08 -3.00 -2.34
C GLY A 212 -12.22 -2.67 -1.12
N VAL A 213 -10.90 -2.52 -1.29
CA VAL A 213 -9.92 -2.19 -0.25
C VAL A 213 -8.83 -1.31 -0.84
N PRO A 214 -8.44 -0.21 -0.20
CA PRO A 214 -8.96 0.36 1.05
C PRO A 214 -10.32 1.04 0.90
N LYS A 215 -10.72 1.38 -0.32
CA LYS A 215 -12.01 2.02 -0.63
C LYS A 215 -13.04 0.94 -0.99
N GLN A 216 -14.17 0.92 -0.26
CA GLN A 216 -15.25 -0.02 -0.56
C GLN A 216 -15.82 0.15 -1.97
N GLN A 217 -16.09 -0.98 -2.62
CA GLN A 217 -16.67 -1.08 -3.96
C GLN A 217 -17.75 -2.17 -3.93
N ILE A 218 -18.98 -1.82 -4.24
CA ILE A 218 -20.09 -2.77 -4.22
C ILE A 218 -19.96 -3.84 -5.32
N ASP A 219 -19.31 -3.46 -6.42
CA ASP A 219 -19.03 -4.27 -7.61
C ASP A 219 -17.63 -4.90 -7.63
N ALA A 220 -17.00 -5.05 -6.45
CA ALA A 220 -15.64 -5.60 -6.34
C ALA A 220 -15.42 -6.94 -7.05
N PRO A 221 -16.32 -7.96 -6.98
CA PRO A 221 -16.16 -9.21 -7.72
C PRO A 221 -16.25 -9.04 -9.23
N ASP A 222 -17.11 -8.16 -9.71
CA ASP A 222 -17.26 -7.85 -11.13
C ASP A 222 -15.98 -7.27 -11.70
N ARG A 223 -15.40 -6.27 -10.99
CA ARG A 223 -14.12 -5.64 -11.33
C ARG A 223 -12.98 -6.66 -11.34
N ALA A 224 -12.94 -7.54 -10.35
CA ALA A 224 -11.91 -8.59 -10.29
C ALA A 224 -11.99 -9.53 -11.51
N VAL A 225 -13.19 -9.91 -11.92
CA VAL A 225 -13.41 -10.77 -13.09
C VAL A 225 -13.07 -10.05 -14.39
N ASP A 226 -13.44 -8.78 -14.55
CA ASP A 226 -13.10 -7.99 -15.73
C ASP A 226 -11.59 -7.78 -15.84
N THR A 227 -10.94 -7.46 -14.71
CA THR A 227 -9.47 -7.38 -14.61
C THR A 227 -8.81 -8.69 -15.04
N ALA A 228 -9.29 -9.82 -14.55
CA ALA A 228 -8.73 -11.12 -14.90
C ALA A 228 -8.86 -11.42 -16.42
N ARG A 229 -10.00 -11.09 -17.02
CA ARG A 229 -10.20 -11.28 -18.46
C ARG A 229 -9.25 -10.43 -19.29
N GLU A 230 -9.10 -9.15 -18.91
CA GLU A 230 -8.20 -8.24 -19.59
C GLU A 230 -6.73 -8.65 -19.41
N MET A 231 -6.35 -9.09 -18.19
CA MET A 231 -5.02 -9.64 -17.93
C MET A 231 -4.71 -10.87 -18.77
N LEU A 232 -5.63 -11.82 -18.87
CA LEU A 232 -5.46 -13.01 -19.71
C LEU A 232 -5.25 -12.63 -21.17
N GLN A 233 -6.03 -11.68 -21.69
CA GLN A 233 -5.92 -11.21 -23.07
C GLN A 233 -4.61 -10.45 -23.31
N GLY A 234 -4.26 -9.49 -22.44
CA GLY A 234 -3.03 -8.71 -22.55
C GLY A 234 -1.79 -9.58 -22.45
N PHE A 235 -1.78 -10.51 -21.49
CA PHE A 235 -0.66 -11.42 -21.29
C PHE A 235 -0.44 -12.37 -22.48
N LYS A 236 -1.48 -12.78 -23.18
CA LYS A 236 -1.36 -13.58 -24.40
C LYS A 236 -0.51 -12.87 -25.47
N GLY A 237 -0.69 -11.55 -25.61
CA GLY A 237 0.12 -10.71 -26.49
C GLY A 237 1.57 -10.64 -26.06
N LEU A 238 1.81 -10.42 -24.75
CA LEU A 238 3.14 -10.35 -24.16
C LEU A 238 3.90 -11.68 -24.30
N ALA A 239 3.26 -12.80 -23.95
CA ALA A 239 3.82 -14.15 -24.07
C ALA A 239 4.18 -14.51 -25.52
N ALA A 240 3.36 -14.11 -26.49
CA ALA A 240 3.68 -14.28 -27.91
C ALA A 240 4.92 -13.47 -28.32
N GLY A 241 5.12 -12.30 -27.75
CA GLY A 241 6.35 -11.51 -27.90
C GLY A 241 7.58 -12.23 -27.35
N TRP A 242 7.48 -12.77 -26.12
CA TRP A 242 8.57 -13.54 -25.48
C TRP A 242 8.89 -14.83 -26.23
N LYS A 243 7.88 -15.53 -26.74
CA LYS A 243 8.11 -16.70 -27.59
C LYS A 243 8.98 -16.38 -28.81
N ARG A 244 8.72 -15.25 -29.47
CA ARG A 244 9.50 -14.81 -30.65
C ARG A 244 10.92 -14.34 -30.27
N ARG A 245 11.07 -13.60 -29.14
CA ARG A 245 12.37 -13.00 -28.74
C ARG A 245 13.28 -13.97 -28.00
N LEU A 246 12.70 -14.82 -27.16
CA LEU A 246 13.43 -15.60 -26.15
C LEU A 246 13.13 -17.10 -26.23
N GLY A 247 12.21 -17.54 -27.11
CA GLY A 247 11.79 -18.95 -27.17
C GLY A 247 11.01 -19.43 -25.93
N ILE A 248 10.43 -18.50 -25.15
CA ILE A 248 9.70 -18.82 -23.92
C ILE A 248 8.23 -19.08 -24.23
N GLU A 249 7.73 -20.22 -23.77
CA GLU A 249 6.32 -20.54 -23.78
C GLU A 249 5.80 -20.53 -22.35
N THR A 250 4.82 -19.68 -22.10
CA THR A 250 4.19 -19.51 -20.78
C THR A 250 2.75 -19.02 -20.93
N GLY A 251 2.03 -19.01 -19.83
CA GLY A 251 0.67 -18.49 -19.74
C GLY A 251 0.36 -17.98 -18.34
N LEU A 252 -0.69 -17.20 -18.21
CA LEU A 252 -1.14 -16.65 -16.93
C LEU A 252 -2.22 -17.54 -16.34
N GLY A 253 -2.12 -17.85 -15.05
CA GLY A 253 -3.18 -18.51 -14.28
C GLY A 253 -3.69 -17.56 -13.21
N ILE A 254 -5.01 -17.41 -13.08
CA ILE A 254 -5.62 -16.45 -12.15
C ILE A 254 -6.58 -17.18 -11.21
N GLY A 255 -6.58 -16.80 -9.93
CA GLY A 255 -7.54 -17.26 -8.93
C GLY A 255 -8.23 -16.09 -8.25
N ILE A 256 -9.57 -16.13 -8.15
CA ILE A 256 -10.38 -15.07 -7.54
C ILE A 256 -11.31 -15.66 -6.50
N ASN A 257 -11.37 -15.03 -5.33
CA ASN A 257 -12.37 -15.34 -4.31
C ASN A 257 -12.87 -14.04 -3.69
N ALA A 258 -14.09 -14.05 -3.14
CA ALA A 258 -14.65 -12.90 -2.46
C ALA A 258 -15.16 -13.28 -1.07
N GLY A 259 -15.07 -12.34 -0.14
CA GLY A 259 -15.50 -12.54 1.24
C GLY A 259 -14.85 -11.57 2.21
N GLU A 260 -15.05 -11.81 3.49
CA GLU A 260 -14.40 -11.01 4.53
C GLU A 260 -12.88 -11.20 4.53
N VAL A 261 -12.18 -10.09 4.69
CA VAL A 261 -10.74 -10.02 4.94
C VAL A 261 -10.46 -9.04 6.08
N ILE A 262 -9.32 -9.19 6.70
CA ILE A 262 -8.74 -8.17 7.57
C ILE A 262 -7.76 -7.38 6.72
N ALA A 263 -8.02 -6.09 6.54
CA ALA A 263 -7.12 -5.16 5.84
C ALA A 263 -6.40 -4.29 6.85
N GLY A 264 -5.09 -4.16 6.74
CA GLY A 264 -4.31 -3.35 7.66
C GLY A 264 -2.81 -3.58 7.57
N ASN A 265 -2.11 -2.90 8.46
CA ASN A 265 -0.67 -3.01 8.56
C ASN A 265 -0.26 -4.29 9.31
N VAL A 266 0.52 -5.14 8.66
CA VAL A 266 1.02 -6.40 9.20
C VAL A 266 2.54 -6.41 9.11
N GLY A 267 3.21 -6.76 10.20
CA GLY A 267 4.66 -6.84 10.24
C GLY A 267 5.23 -6.62 11.63
N SER A 268 6.46 -6.14 11.66
CA SER A 268 7.18 -5.78 12.87
C SER A 268 7.49 -4.27 12.88
N PRO A 269 7.95 -3.70 14.01
CA PRO A 269 8.38 -2.30 14.03
C PRO A 269 9.45 -1.94 12.98
N ALA A 270 10.27 -2.93 12.58
CA ALA A 270 11.31 -2.72 11.57
C ALA A 270 10.81 -2.87 10.12
N TYR A 271 9.68 -3.54 9.92
CA TYR A 271 9.09 -3.76 8.60
C TYR A 271 7.59 -3.94 8.70
N MET A 272 6.83 -3.02 8.16
CA MET A 272 5.36 -3.01 8.17
C MET A 272 4.84 -2.91 6.74
N SER A 273 3.87 -3.74 6.39
CA SER A 273 3.22 -3.72 5.07
C SER A 273 1.71 -3.63 5.23
N TYR A 274 1.08 -2.70 4.52
CA TYR A 274 -0.37 -2.69 4.41
C TYR A 274 -0.81 -3.84 3.50
N THR A 275 -1.60 -4.74 4.03
CA THR A 275 -2.00 -5.97 3.33
C THR A 275 -3.38 -6.45 3.75
N ILE A 276 -3.87 -7.48 3.08
CA ILE A 276 -5.10 -8.19 3.42
C ILE A 276 -4.78 -9.63 3.85
N ILE A 277 -5.45 -10.08 4.88
CA ILE A 277 -5.31 -11.45 5.41
C ILE A 277 -6.67 -12.08 5.67
N GLY A 278 -6.74 -13.40 5.61
CA GLY A 278 -7.93 -14.18 5.92
C GLY A 278 -8.09 -15.43 5.06
N ASP A 279 -9.12 -16.23 5.37
CA ASP A 279 -9.46 -17.43 4.60
C ASP A 279 -9.77 -17.08 3.13
N THR A 280 -10.42 -15.93 2.90
CA THR A 280 -10.73 -15.42 1.56
C THR A 280 -9.46 -15.29 0.69
N VAL A 281 -8.36 -14.78 1.28
CA VAL A 281 -7.06 -14.63 0.61
C VAL A 281 -6.45 -16.00 0.28
N ASN A 282 -6.50 -16.93 1.25
CA ASN A 282 -5.95 -18.26 1.08
C ASN A 282 -6.68 -19.03 -0.02
N VAL A 283 -8.01 -18.94 -0.09
CA VAL A 283 -8.80 -19.58 -1.15
C VAL A 283 -8.41 -19.01 -2.53
N ALA A 284 -8.33 -17.68 -2.70
CA ALA A 284 -7.93 -17.05 -3.95
C ALA A 284 -6.53 -17.54 -4.41
N SER A 285 -5.56 -17.60 -3.49
CA SER A 285 -4.22 -18.13 -3.76
C SER A 285 -4.26 -19.58 -4.24
N ARG A 286 -5.06 -20.44 -3.58
CA ARG A 286 -5.19 -21.86 -4.00
C ARG A 286 -5.88 -22.02 -5.34
N LEU A 287 -6.86 -21.16 -5.66
CA LEU A 287 -7.47 -21.12 -6.99
C LEU A 287 -6.46 -20.74 -8.06
N SER A 288 -5.62 -19.73 -7.81
CA SER A 288 -4.55 -19.36 -8.74
C SER A 288 -3.61 -20.55 -8.99
N GLN A 289 -3.13 -21.24 -7.96
CA GLN A 289 -2.28 -22.41 -8.10
C GLN A 289 -2.92 -23.55 -8.93
N ARG A 290 -4.25 -23.66 -8.91
CA ARG A 290 -5.02 -24.66 -9.65
C ARG A 290 -5.30 -24.28 -11.11
N ALA A 291 -5.35 -22.98 -11.40
CA ALA A 291 -5.61 -22.46 -12.73
C ALA A 291 -4.52 -22.89 -13.71
N ARG A 292 -4.90 -23.30 -14.92
CA ARG A 292 -3.97 -23.57 -16.01
C ARG A 292 -3.56 -22.28 -16.73
N ALA A 293 -2.63 -22.42 -17.65
CA ALA A 293 -2.25 -21.34 -18.54
C ALA A 293 -3.46 -20.83 -19.34
N GLY A 294 -3.77 -19.53 -19.19
CA GLY A 294 -4.91 -18.89 -19.85
C GLY A 294 -6.26 -19.06 -19.15
N GLU A 295 -6.29 -19.60 -17.92
CA GLU A 295 -7.51 -19.79 -17.16
C GLU A 295 -7.63 -18.81 -15.99
N ALA A 296 -8.86 -18.33 -15.73
CA ALA A 296 -9.22 -17.68 -14.47
C ALA A 296 -10.25 -18.57 -13.73
N LEU A 297 -9.89 -18.97 -12.51
CA LEU A 297 -10.75 -19.73 -11.60
C LEU A 297 -11.33 -18.83 -10.54
N PHE A 298 -12.59 -19.02 -10.19
CA PHE A 298 -13.22 -18.30 -9.10
C PHE A 298 -14.25 -19.13 -8.33
N SER A 299 -14.49 -18.71 -7.10
CA SER A 299 -15.42 -19.40 -6.19
C SER A 299 -16.89 -19.13 -6.54
N SER A 300 -17.79 -19.97 -6.02
CA SER A 300 -19.23 -19.76 -6.10
C SER A 300 -19.69 -18.43 -5.49
N VAL A 301 -18.92 -17.84 -4.57
CA VAL A 301 -19.24 -16.51 -4.01
C VAL A 301 -19.11 -15.44 -5.06
N VAL A 302 -18.05 -15.49 -5.86
CA VAL A 302 -17.85 -14.56 -7.00
C VAL A 302 -18.94 -14.79 -8.05
N LYS A 303 -19.23 -16.05 -8.39
CA LYS A 303 -20.28 -16.37 -9.35
C LYS A 303 -21.64 -15.81 -8.94
N ARG A 304 -22.04 -15.99 -7.68
CA ARG A 304 -23.31 -15.44 -7.18
C ARG A 304 -23.36 -13.93 -7.32
N SER A 305 -22.31 -13.21 -7.00
CA SER A 305 -22.25 -11.76 -7.18
C SER A 305 -22.47 -11.35 -8.64
N LEU A 306 -21.84 -12.07 -9.59
CA LEU A 306 -22.07 -11.83 -11.02
C LEU A 306 -23.54 -12.08 -11.41
N ASP A 307 -24.14 -13.16 -10.92
CA ASP A 307 -25.54 -13.49 -11.18
C ASP A 307 -26.48 -12.41 -10.60
N ASP A 308 -26.24 -11.97 -9.37
CA ASP A 308 -27.03 -10.93 -8.70
C ASP A 308 -26.97 -9.57 -9.44
N HIS A 309 -25.86 -9.31 -10.13
CA HIS A 309 -25.69 -8.14 -11.02
C HIS A 309 -26.15 -8.40 -12.46
N GLY A 310 -26.80 -9.56 -12.74
CA GLY A 310 -27.32 -9.91 -14.06
C GLY A 310 -26.24 -10.17 -15.11
N ARG A 311 -24.99 -10.45 -14.69
CA ARG A 311 -23.88 -10.71 -15.62
C ARG A 311 -23.83 -12.17 -16.03
N GLN A 312 -24.04 -12.44 -17.32
CA GLN A 312 -23.90 -13.76 -17.90
C GLN A 312 -22.54 -13.89 -18.59
N LEU A 313 -21.74 -14.83 -18.12
CA LEU A 313 -20.43 -15.17 -18.71
C LEU A 313 -20.43 -16.64 -19.13
N PRO A 314 -19.70 -17.00 -20.21
CA PRO A 314 -19.51 -18.39 -20.58
C PRO A 314 -18.58 -19.08 -19.56
N LEU A 315 -19.17 -19.70 -18.56
CA LEU A 315 -18.45 -20.34 -17.46
C LEU A 315 -18.48 -21.85 -17.58
N ILE A 316 -17.39 -22.49 -17.16
CA ILE A 316 -17.31 -23.93 -16.99
C ILE A 316 -17.30 -24.20 -15.49
N GLU A 317 -18.27 -24.96 -14.99
CA GLU A 317 -18.23 -25.50 -13.64
C GLU A 317 -17.20 -26.63 -13.57
N LEU A 318 -16.35 -26.57 -12.55
CA LEU A 318 -15.32 -27.57 -12.32
C LEU A 318 -15.63 -28.37 -11.05
N PRO A 319 -15.06 -29.58 -10.89
CA PRO A 319 -15.19 -30.32 -9.64
C PRO A 319 -14.76 -29.47 -8.45
N ALA A 320 -15.57 -29.51 -7.38
CA ALA A 320 -15.29 -28.75 -6.17
C ALA A 320 -13.90 -29.04 -5.62
N LEU A 321 -13.22 -28.02 -5.15
CA LEU A 321 -11.85 -28.09 -4.68
C LEU A 321 -11.81 -28.31 -3.16
N GLN A 322 -11.32 -29.47 -2.73
CA GLN A 322 -11.03 -29.71 -1.32
C GLN A 322 -9.73 -29.01 -0.95
N LEU A 323 -9.81 -28.01 -0.08
CA LEU A 323 -8.65 -27.30 0.42
C LEU A 323 -8.19 -27.88 1.77
N ARG A 324 -6.87 -28.06 1.91
CA ARG A 324 -6.28 -28.53 3.16
C ARG A 324 -6.64 -27.58 4.31
N GLY A 325 -7.21 -28.12 5.38
CA GLY A 325 -7.63 -27.34 6.55
C GLY A 325 -9.04 -26.76 6.48
N ARG A 326 -9.78 -26.97 5.37
CA ARG A 326 -11.20 -26.62 5.27
C ARG A 326 -12.08 -27.87 5.34
N ALA A 327 -13.16 -27.79 6.11
CA ALA A 327 -14.15 -28.88 6.20
C ALA A 327 -15.02 -28.96 4.94
N THR A 328 -15.36 -27.80 4.32
CA THR A 328 -16.25 -27.73 3.17
C THR A 328 -15.46 -27.47 1.89
N PRO A 329 -15.66 -28.30 0.82
CA PRO A 329 -15.09 -28.04 -0.49
C PRO A 329 -15.55 -26.68 -1.05
N VAL A 330 -14.72 -26.08 -1.88
CA VAL A 330 -15.04 -24.82 -2.59
C VAL A 330 -15.56 -25.16 -3.99
N GLU A 331 -16.79 -24.78 -4.29
CA GLU A 331 -17.32 -24.82 -5.64
C GLU A 331 -16.58 -23.81 -6.51
N ILE A 332 -16.12 -24.23 -7.69
CA ILE A 332 -15.27 -23.41 -8.54
C ILE A 332 -15.79 -23.34 -9.98
N TYR A 333 -15.61 -22.19 -10.55
CA TYR A 333 -15.97 -21.86 -11.93
C TYR A 333 -14.75 -21.36 -12.67
N CYS A 334 -14.70 -21.61 -13.97
CA CYS A 334 -13.59 -21.26 -14.84
C CYS A 334 -14.06 -20.39 -16.00
N ILE A 335 -13.34 -19.30 -16.25
CA ILE A 335 -13.30 -18.68 -17.57
C ILE A 335 -12.20 -19.41 -18.33
N PRO A 336 -12.54 -20.21 -19.35
CA PRO A 336 -11.56 -21.03 -20.07
C PRO A 336 -10.67 -20.19 -20.96
N ALA A 337 -9.46 -20.69 -21.21
CA ALA A 337 -8.64 -20.21 -22.30
C ALA A 337 -9.40 -20.36 -23.62
N GLU A 338 -9.36 -19.36 -24.49
CA GLU A 338 -10.03 -19.40 -25.83
C GLU A 338 -9.53 -20.52 -26.71
N GLN A 339 -8.36 -21.10 -26.43
CA GLN A 339 -7.85 -22.35 -27.01
C GLN A 339 -7.17 -23.17 -25.93
N ARG A 340 -7.60 -24.41 -25.71
CA ARG A 340 -6.88 -25.39 -24.86
C ARG A 340 -5.52 -25.69 -25.50
N VAL A 341 -4.46 -25.11 -24.96
CA VAL A 341 -3.11 -25.59 -25.20
C VAL A 341 -2.86 -26.68 -24.14
N ASP A 342 -2.87 -27.95 -24.55
CA ASP A 342 -2.53 -29.06 -23.67
C ASP A 342 -1.04 -29.02 -23.35
N PHE A 343 -0.69 -28.35 -22.26
CA PHE A 343 0.63 -28.50 -21.65
C PHE A 343 0.67 -29.84 -20.88
N ARG A 344 1.29 -30.85 -21.46
CA ARG A 344 1.70 -32.03 -20.70
C ARG A 344 2.85 -31.62 -19.78
N PRO A 345 2.79 -31.91 -18.47
CA PRO A 345 3.96 -31.74 -17.61
C PRO A 345 5.05 -32.67 -18.15
N VAL A 346 6.23 -32.09 -18.39
CA VAL A 346 7.45 -32.88 -18.62
C VAL A 346 7.72 -33.61 -17.30
N SER A 347 7.66 -34.94 -17.36
CA SER A 347 7.92 -35.88 -16.28
C SER A 347 9.32 -35.74 -15.70
#